data_9e697882917a48c20d24ece8eb19c028
#
_entry.id   9e697882917a48c20d24ece8eb19c028
#
_cell.length_a   1.000
_cell.length_b   1.000
_cell.length_c   1.000
_cell.angle_alpha   90.00
_cell.angle_beta   90.00
_cell.angle_gamma   90.00
#
_symmetry.space_group_name_H-M   'P 1'
#
loop_
_entity.id
_entity.type
_entity.pdbx_description
1 polymer ?
#
loop_
_entity_poly.entity_id
_entity_poly.type
_entity_poly.pdbx_seq_one_letter_code
_entity_poly.pdbx_strand_id
1 'polypeptide(L)'
;MLGVMLQKLWHKKWMVVCLLLGIVLLVATVVSFPMYRKAAYDRMLADEFTEYLETEGDWPARNQFRVISKRDAGGRTIARMEEFMSNLAEELGVKEKENIRCYLLARAAAEFPYERTGIEETEVRLAFLSGMQEHIKIAAGENLSESGMTEDGYVEALVSETALVSLNVMVGDTFCLDAVKDAAGNPIKVRITGVFQKTDASDFYWQVTKQELQNACLIKEEIFNENFCGEQAAQYTITCNYYHLFEYENLSDAQVVPLLQKTRYLEEESDYRSTCLLYTSDA
;
A
#
# COMPACT_ATOMS: atom_id res chain seq x y z
N MET A 1 -26.74 17.14 -63.72
CA MET A 1 -26.67 15.70 -63.36
C MET A 1 -27.20 15.38 -61.99
N LEU A 2 -26.83 16.12 -60.94
CA LEU A 2 -27.35 15.87 -59.57
C LEU A 2 -28.87 15.93 -59.42
N GLY A 3 -29.57 16.89 -60.11
CA GLY A 3 -31.03 17.03 -60.06
C GLY A 3 -31.81 15.85 -60.63
N VAL A 4 -31.31 15.21 -61.66
CA VAL A 4 -31.92 14.02 -62.28
C VAL A 4 -31.71 12.78 -61.41
N MET A 5 -30.59 12.69 -60.71
CA MET A 5 -30.34 11.62 -59.72
C MET A 5 -31.25 11.76 -58.50
N LEU A 6 -31.41 12.96 -57.97
CA LEU A 6 -32.33 13.25 -56.85
C LEU A 6 -33.79 12.93 -57.19
N GLN A 7 -34.24 13.24 -58.42
CA GLN A 7 -35.57 12.96 -58.89
C GLN A 7 -35.87 11.45 -59.08
N LYS A 8 -34.84 10.68 -59.53
CA LYS A 8 -34.91 9.21 -59.58
C LYS A 8 -34.91 8.56 -58.19
N LEU A 9 -34.19 9.13 -57.25
CA LEU A 9 -34.19 8.72 -55.83
C LEU A 9 -35.55 8.93 -55.18
N TRP A 10 -36.25 10.03 -55.47
CA TRP A 10 -37.57 10.33 -54.92
C TRP A 10 -38.68 9.33 -55.43
N HIS A 11 -38.57 8.86 -56.67
CA HIS A 11 -39.50 7.83 -57.20
C HIS A 11 -39.29 6.45 -56.61
N LYS A 12 -38.09 6.16 -56.05
CA LYS A 12 -37.73 4.90 -55.37
C LYS A 12 -37.56 5.07 -53.86
N LYS A 13 -38.33 5.99 -53.27
CA LYS A 13 -38.19 6.37 -51.85
C LYS A 13 -38.17 5.18 -50.88
N TRP A 14 -38.97 4.17 -51.09
CA TRP A 14 -38.96 2.97 -50.24
C TRP A 14 -37.67 2.17 -50.34
N MET A 15 -37.07 2.07 -51.51
CA MET A 15 -35.81 1.37 -51.74
C MET A 15 -34.62 2.14 -51.07
N VAL A 16 -34.68 3.48 -51.14
CA VAL A 16 -33.66 4.33 -50.46
C VAL A 16 -33.79 4.24 -48.96
N VAL A 17 -35.02 4.24 -48.41
CA VAL A 17 -35.30 4.07 -46.99
C VAL A 17 -34.82 2.71 -46.50
N CYS A 18 -35.10 1.62 -47.23
CA CYS A 18 -34.63 0.28 -46.87
C CYS A 18 -33.10 0.18 -46.87
N LEU A 19 -32.45 0.80 -47.87
CA LEU A 19 -30.98 0.81 -47.98
C LEU A 19 -30.36 1.62 -46.84
N LEU A 20 -30.94 2.76 -46.48
CA LEU A 20 -30.48 3.61 -45.39
C LEU A 20 -30.68 2.89 -44.05
N LEU A 21 -31.82 2.24 -43.83
CA LEU A 21 -32.06 1.39 -42.67
C LEU A 21 -31.05 0.25 -42.56
N GLY A 22 -30.76 -0.41 -43.70
CA GLY A 22 -29.74 -1.47 -43.74
C GLY A 22 -28.36 -0.98 -43.38
N ILE A 23 -27.93 0.20 -43.86
CA ILE A 23 -26.66 0.81 -43.52
C ILE A 23 -26.64 1.19 -42.04
N VAL A 24 -27.71 1.80 -41.50
CA VAL A 24 -27.80 2.19 -40.09
C VAL A 24 -27.72 0.94 -39.20
N LEU A 25 -28.42 -0.13 -39.52
CA LEU A 25 -28.36 -1.40 -38.77
C LEU A 25 -26.96 -2.01 -38.83
N LEU A 26 -26.33 -2.00 -40.00
CA LEU A 26 -24.99 -2.53 -40.15
C LEU A 26 -23.97 -1.73 -39.34
N VAL A 27 -24.01 -0.41 -39.41
CA VAL A 27 -23.14 0.47 -38.60
C VAL A 27 -23.42 0.27 -37.11
N ALA A 28 -24.70 0.21 -36.72
CA ALA A 28 -25.08 -0.02 -35.33
C ALA A 28 -24.53 -1.36 -34.79
N THR A 29 -24.63 -2.45 -35.58
CA THR A 29 -24.09 -3.75 -35.15
C THR A 29 -22.56 -3.77 -35.09
N VAL A 30 -21.87 -3.16 -36.07
CA VAL A 30 -20.40 -3.09 -36.07
C VAL A 30 -19.85 -2.24 -34.92
N VAL A 31 -20.53 -1.16 -34.56
CA VAL A 31 -20.09 -0.27 -33.47
C VAL A 31 -20.49 -0.84 -32.11
N SER A 32 -21.68 -1.43 -31.97
CA SER A 32 -22.15 -1.95 -30.68
C SER A 32 -21.42 -3.21 -30.23
N PHE A 33 -20.92 -4.04 -31.16
CA PHE A 33 -20.23 -5.28 -30.81
C PHE A 33 -18.97 -5.07 -29.95
N PRO A 34 -17.99 -4.20 -30.33
CA PRO A 34 -16.83 -3.95 -29.49
C PRO A 34 -17.18 -3.27 -28.17
N MET A 35 -18.18 -2.37 -28.15
CA MET A 35 -18.66 -1.75 -26.91
C MET A 35 -19.29 -2.77 -25.96
N TYR A 36 -20.14 -3.66 -26.48
CA TYR A 36 -20.74 -4.73 -25.69
C TYR A 36 -19.70 -5.70 -25.15
N ARG A 37 -18.73 -6.10 -26.00
CA ARG A 37 -17.64 -6.98 -25.59
C ARG A 37 -16.83 -6.36 -24.44
N LYS A 38 -16.44 -5.08 -24.57
CA LYS A 38 -15.71 -4.38 -23.52
C LYS A 38 -16.52 -4.33 -22.21
N ALA A 39 -17.79 -3.92 -22.28
CA ALA A 39 -18.64 -3.86 -21.10
C ALA A 39 -18.86 -5.24 -20.45
N ALA A 40 -18.89 -6.31 -21.24
CA ALA A 40 -18.98 -7.67 -20.73
C ALA A 40 -17.72 -8.10 -20.01
N TYR A 41 -16.53 -7.81 -20.57
CA TYR A 41 -15.26 -8.10 -19.90
C TYR A 41 -15.05 -7.28 -18.62
N ASP A 42 -15.34 -5.97 -18.65
CA ASP A 42 -15.24 -5.13 -17.45
C ASP A 42 -16.17 -5.65 -16.33
N ARG A 43 -17.38 -6.14 -16.68
CA ARG A 43 -18.31 -6.73 -15.71
C ARG A 43 -17.80 -8.08 -15.18
N MET A 44 -17.33 -8.95 -16.05
CA MET A 44 -16.76 -10.24 -15.62
C MET A 44 -15.56 -10.03 -14.68
N LEU A 45 -14.70 -9.07 -14.98
CA LEU A 45 -13.57 -8.72 -14.13
C LEU A 45 -14.02 -8.23 -12.74
N ALA A 46 -15.04 -7.38 -12.69
CA ALA A 46 -15.60 -6.89 -11.42
C ALA A 46 -16.25 -8.02 -10.60
N ASP A 47 -16.98 -8.93 -11.27
CA ASP A 47 -17.60 -10.09 -10.63
C ASP A 47 -16.52 -11.06 -10.08
N GLU A 48 -15.43 -11.33 -10.83
CA GLU A 48 -14.31 -12.16 -10.41
C GLU A 48 -13.56 -11.53 -9.21
N PHE A 49 -13.35 -10.21 -9.21
CA PHE A 49 -12.75 -9.53 -8.08
C PHE A 49 -13.61 -9.61 -6.82
N THR A 50 -14.93 -9.52 -6.98
CA THR A 50 -15.86 -9.65 -5.85
C THR A 50 -15.85 -11.08 -5.30
N GLU A 51 -15.87 -12.08 -6.17
CA GLU A 51 -15.78 -13.49 -5.79
C GLU A 51 -14.46 -13.81 -5.09
N TYR A 52 -13.34 -13.27 -5.59
CA TYR A 52 -12.03 -13.39 -4.94
C TYR A 52 -12.03 -12.80 -3.53
N LEU A 53 -12.59 -11.59 -3.38
CA LEU A 53 -12.70 -10.92 -2.08
C LEU A 53 -13.51 -11.75 -1.08
N GLU A 54 -14.63 -12.35 -1.54
CA GLU A 54 -15.50 -13.17 -0.70
C GLU A 54 -14.87 -14.53 -0.35
N THR A 55 -14.09 -15.11 -1.25
CA THR A 55 -13.51 -16.45 -1.10
C THR A 55 -12.20 -16.43 -0.34
N GLU A 56 -11.28 -15.54 -0.73
CA GLU A 56 -9.93 -15.46 -0.15
C GLU A 56 -9.85 -14.45 1.00
N GLY A 57 -10.79 -13.51 1.09
CA GLY A 57 -10.80 -12.46 2.11
C GLY A 57 -9.65 -11.47 1.96
N ASP A 58 -9.02 -11.40 0.79
CA ASP A 58 -7.90 -10.49 0.49
C ASP A 58 -8.29 -9.46 -0.59
N TRP A 59 -7.61 -8.30 -0.62
CA TRP A 59 -7.95 -7.24 -1.58
C TRP A 59 -7.48 -7.60 -2.99
N PRO A 60 -8.39 -7.72 -3.98
CA PRO A 60 -8.05 -8.28 -5.29
C PRO A 60 -7.19 -7.35 -6.16
N ALA A 61 -7.30 -6.04 -5.96
CA ALA A 61 -6.53 -5.03 -6.69
C ALA A 61 -5.48 -4.39 -5.76
N ARG A 62 -4.55 -5.22 -5.30
CA ARG A 62 -3.48 -4.83 -4.40
C ARG A 62 -2.13 -4.90 -5.10
N ASN A 63 -1.33 -3.87 -4.91
CA ASN A 63 0.08 -3.89 -5.25
C ASN A 63 0.93 -3.73 -3.99
N GLN A 64 1.91 -4.59 -3.81
CA GLN A 64 2.84 -4.54 -2.69
C GLN A 64 4.27 -4.49 -3.22
N PHE A 65 5.01 -3.45 -2.84
CA PHE A 65 6.44 -3.36 -3.08
C PHE A 65 7.19 -3.47 -1.76
N ARG A 66 8.23 -4.27 -1.78
CA ARG A 66 9.13 -4.42 -0.65
C ARG A 66 10.56 -4.07 -1.08
N VAL A 67 11.09 -3.05 -0.45
CA VAL A 67 12.45 -2.58 -0.67
C VAL A 67 13.25 -2.76 0.61
N ILE A 68 14.43 -3.36 0.50
CA ILE A 68 15.37 -3.44 1.61
C ILE A 68 16.53 -2.50 1.30
N SER A 69 16.50 -1.34 1.94
CA SER A 69 17.59 -0.36 1.87
C SER A 69 18.68 -0.77 2.84
N LYS A 70 19.83 -1.15 2.32
CA LYS A 70 20.99 -1.54 3.11
C LYS A 70 22.04 -0.47 3.03
N ARG A 71 22.23 0.31 4.10
CA ARG A 71 23.28 1.33 4.22
C ARG A 71 23.28 2.27 3.01
N ASP A 72 22.12 2.78 2.66
CA ASP A 72 21.91 3.63 1.49
C ASP A 72 22.47 5.05 1.75
N ALA A 73 23.61 5.33 1.18
CA ALA A 73 24.23 6.64 1.32
C ALA A 73 23.34 7.74 0.72
N GLY A 74 22.81 8.60 1.59
CA GLY A 74 21.94 9.72 1.23
C GLY A 74 20.47 9.35 1.04
N GLY A 75 20.04 8.14 1.40
CA GLY A 75 18.61 7.72 1.36
C GLY A 75 17.99 7.72 -0.03
N ARG A 76 18.83 7.66 -1.08
CA ARG A 76 18.36 7.81 -2.48
C ARG A 76 17.40 6.69 -2.92
N THR A 77 17.61 5.49 -2.40
CA THR A 77 16.76 4.34 -2.73
C THR A 77 15.34 4.56 -2.21
N ILE A 78 15.21 4.99 -0.95
CA ILE A 78 13.89 5.27 -0.34
C ILE A 78 13.24 6.45 -1.04
N ALA A 79 13.94 7.57 -1.23
CA ALA A 79 13.40 8.76 -1.87
C ALA A 79 12.92 8.48 -3.31
N ARG A 80 13.68 7.71 -4.10
CA ARG A 80 13.30 7.32 -5.45
C ARG A 80 12.05 6.43 -5.45
N MET A 81 11.91 5.54 -4.48
CA MET A 81 10.73 4.70 -4.34
C MET A 81 9.50 5.51 -3.93
N GLU A 82 9.65 6.44 -3.01
CA GLU A 82 8.55 7.32 -2.60
C GLU A 82 8.03 8.18 -3.77
N GLU A 83 8.95 8.76 -4.54
CA GLU A 83 8.60 9.52 -5.76
C GLU A 83 7.85 8.61 -6.76
N PHE A 84 8.35 7.41 -6.99
CA PHE A 84 7.71 6.45 -7.88
C PHE A 84 6.32 6.06 -7.37
N MET A 85 6.21 5.72 -6.07
CA MET A 85 4.94 5.28 -5.48
C MET A 85 3.90 6.39 -5.45
N SER A 86 4.30 7.65 -5.20
CA SER A 86 3.39 8.78 -5.21
C SER A 86 2.74 9.05 -6.57
N ASN A 87 3.42 8.69 -7.65
CA ASN A 87 2.95 8.91 -9.02
C ASN A 87 2.28 7.66 -9.64
N LEU A 88 2.36 6.49 -8.97
CA LEU A 88 1.95 5.21 -9.55
C LEU A 88 0.48 5.20 -9.98
N ALA A 89 -0.42 5.64 -9.12
CA ALA A 89 -1.86 5.64 -9.40
C ALA A 89 -2.22 6.56 -10.59
N GLU A 90 -1.61 7.74 -10.65
CA GLU A 90 -1.82 8.71 -11.75
C GLU A 90 -1.27 8.17 -13.08
N GLU A 91 -0.06 7.63 -13.08
CA GLU A 91 0.56 7.06 -14.27
C GLU A 91 -0.20 5.84 -14.82
N LEU A 92 -0.86 5.08 -13.95
CA LEU A 92 -1.67 3.93 -14.33
C LEU A 92 -3.10 4.32 -14.71
N GLY A 93 -3.51 5.55 -14.39
CA GLY A 93 -4.88 6.02 -14.59
C GLY A 93 -5.90 5.24 -13.78
N VAL A 94 -5.48 4.73 -12.61
CA VAL A 94 -6.33 3.99 -11.67
C VAL A 94 -6.61 4.85 -10.46
N LYS A 95 -7.78 4.64 -9.85
CA LYS A 95 -8.14 5.34 -8.63
C LYS A 95 -7.62 4.56 -7.43
N GLU A 96 -6.81 5.23 -6.63
CA GLU A 96 -6.29 4.69 -5.39
C GLU A 96 -7.36 4.76 -4.30
N LYS A 97 -7.54 3.65 -3.60
CA LYS A 97 -8.39 3.59 -2.41
C LYS A 97 -7.58 3.94 -1.18
N GLU A 98 -6.39 3.36 -1.06
CA GLU A 98 -5.54 3.53 0.09
C GLU A 98 -4.07 3.28 -0.26
N ASN A 99 -3.19 4.05 0.36
CA ASN A 99 -1.75 3.92 0.22
C ASN A 99 -1.13 3.81 1.62
N ILE A 100 -0.52 2.65 1.90
CA ILE A 100 0.03 2.35 3.21
C ILE A 100 1.54 2.18 3.08
N ARG A 101 2.28 2.95 3.87
CA ARG A 101 3.74 2.82 4.00
C ARG A 101 4.06 2.22 5.36
N CYS A 102 4.86 1.17 5.37
CA CYS A 102 5.33 0.53 6.59
C CYS A 102 6.85 0.38 6.51
N TYR A 103 7.57 1.18 7.28
CA TYR A 103 9.03 1.11 7.35
C TYR A 103 9.45 0.50 8.69
N LEU A 104 10.41 -0.39 8.60
CA LEU A 104 10.90 -1.15 9.74
C LEU A 104 12.42 -1.10 9.78
N LEU A 105 12.98 -0.76 10.91
CA LEU A 105 14.40 -0.97 11.16
C LEU A 105 14.72 -2.47 11.34
N ALA A 106 15.99 -2.82 11.17
CA ALA A 106 16.48 -4.10 11.66
C ALA A 106 16.23 -4.23 13.16
N ARG A 107 16.11 -5.47 13.62
CA ARG A 107 15.95 -5.73 15.06
C ARG A 107 17.20 -5.31 15.81
N ALA A 108 17.03 -4.78 17.00
CA ALA A 108 18.09 -4.40 17.91
C ALA A 108 17.78 -4.87 19.33
N ALA A 109 18.81 -5.22 20.06
CA ALA A 109 18.71 -5.56 21.48
C ALA A 109 18.23 -4.35 22.29
N ALA A 110 17.26 -4.57 23.15
CA ALA A 110 16.73 -3.58 24.07
C ALA A 110 17.32 -3.74 25.46
N GLU A 111 17.95 -2.69 25.97
CA GLU A 111 18.50 -2.63 27.31
C GLU A 111 17.51 -1.94 28.24
N PHE A 112 17.00 -2.70 29.23
CA PHE A 112 16.07 -2.19 30.21
C PHE A 112 16.79 -1.67 31.46
N PRO A 113 16.29 -0.63 32.15
CA PRO A 113 16.91 -0.07 33.35
C PRO A 113 16.79 -0.98 34.59
N TYR A 114 16.17 -2.16 34.44
CA TYR A 114 15.95 -3.14 35.49
C TYR A 114 16.23 -4.57 34.99
N GLU A 115 16.63 -5.46 35.90
CA GLU A 115 16.84 -6.86 35.59
C GLU A 115 15.52 -7.57 35.26
N ARG A 116 15.51 -8.28 34.15
CA ARG A 116 14.37 -9.10 33.68
C ARG A 116 14.66 -10.56 33.91
N THR A 117 14.01 -11.14 34.90
CA THR A 117 14.26 -12.53 35.30
C THR A 117 13.74 -13.50 34.24
N GLY A 118 14.64 -14.39 33.75
CA GLY A 118 14.27 -15.46 32.82
C GLY A 118 14.19 -15.07 31.35
N ILE A 119 14.65 -13.86 30.99
CA ILE A 119 14.72 -13.38 29.62
C ILE A 119 16.18 -13.01 29.34
N GLU A 120 16.81 -13.74 28.42
CA GLU A 120 18.23 -13.51 28.12
C GLU A 120 18.43 -12.23 27.29
N GLU A 121 17.62 -12.00 26.27
CA GLU A 121 17.70 -10.84 25.38
C GLU A 121 16.33 -10.52 24.75
N THR A 122 15.96 -9.27 24.71
CA THR A 122 14.76 -8.82 24.03
C THR A 122 15.13 -8.03 22.78
N GLU A 123 14.84 -8.55 21.63
CA GLU A 123 15.00 -7.83 20.36
C GLU A 123 13.73 -7.06 20.02
N VAL A 124 13.90 -5.77 19.78
CA VAL A 124 12.83 -4.84 19.40
C VAL A 124 13.10 -4.29 18.01
N ARG A 125 12.04 -3.98 17.31
CA ARG A 125 12.07 -3.31 16.02
C ARG A 125 11.32 -1.99 16.12
N LEU A 126 11.97 -0.88 15.75
CA LEU A 126 11.26 0.38 15.55
C LEU A 126 10.65 0.39 14.15
N ALA A 127 9.43 0.87 14.06
CA ALA A 127 8.70 0.96 12.81
C ALA A 127 7.76 2.16 12.81
N PHE A 128 7.35 2.61 11.63
CA PHE A 128 6.16 3.41 11.50
C PHE A 128 5.19 2.81 10.48
N LEU A 129 3.94 3.20 10.59
CA LEU A 129 2.87 2.79 9.72
C LEU A 129 2.00 4.01 9.40
N SER A 130 1.99 4.42 8.12
CA SER A 130 1.26 5.61 7.69
C SER A 130 -0.25 5.44 7.86
N GLY A 131 -0.97 6.51 8.24
CA GLY A 131 -2.44 6.47 8.38
C GLY A 131 -2.96 5.68 9.60
N MET A 132 -2.09 5.08 10.42
CA MET A 132 -2.46 4.17 11.50
C MET A 132 -3.52 4.73 12.46
N GLN A 133 -3.51 6.03 12.70
CA GLN A 133 -4.37 6.68 13.70
C GLN A 133 -5.88 6.48 13.44
N GLU A 134 -6.27 6.34 12.19
CA GLU A 134 -7.67 6.14 11.80
C GLU A 134 -8.14 4.70 12.02
N HIS A 135 -7.20 3.76 12.13
CA HIS A 135 -7.45 2.32 12.19
C HIS A 135 -7.22 1.70 13.58
N ILE A 136 -6.88 2.52 14.60
CA ILE A 136 -6.60 2.02 15.95
C ILE A 136 -7.53 2.62 17.01
N LYS A 137 -7.62 1.89 18.12
CA LYS A 137 -8.12 2.38 19.41
C LYS A 137 -7.04 2.13 20.45
N ILE A 138 -6.81 3.10 21.31
CA ILE A 138 -5.90 2.91 22.46
C ILE A 138 -6.62 2.06 23.50
N ALA A 139 -6.07 0.89 23.79
CA ALA A 139 -6.60 -0.06 24.77
C ALA A 139 -6.09 0.24 26.17
N ALA A 140 -4.86 0.73 26.29
CA ALA A 140 -4.24 1.12 27.56
C ALA A 140 -3.17 2.20 27.31
N GLY A 141 -2.95 3.07 28.28
CA GLY A 141 -2.00 4.18 28.17
C GLY A 141 -2.54 5.34 27.35
N GLU A 142 -1.65 6.03 26.66
CA GLU A 142 -1.92 7.22 25.88
C GLU A 142 -1.45 7.03 24.42
N ASN A 143 -2.03 7.80 23.51
CA ASN A 143 -1.59 7.85 22.13
C ASN A 143 -0.25 8.62 22.01
N LEU A 144 0.41 8.52 20.85
CA LEU A 144 1.59 9.32 20.55
C LEU A 144 1.24 10.82 20.61
N SER A 145 2.11 11.59 21.26
CA SER A 145 1.99 13.05 21.30
C SER A 145 2.24 13.67 19.91
N GLU A 146 1.95 14.96 19.78
CA GLU A 146 2.25 15.69 18.53
C GLU A 146 3.75 15.70 18.20
N SER A 147 4.61 15.74 19.21
CA SER A 147 6.06 15.70 19.04
C SER A 147 6.61 14.29 18.79
N GLY A 148 5.90 13.23 19.20
CA GLY A 148 6.40 11.85 19.22
C GLY A 148 7.52 11.62 20.26
N MET A 149 7.75 12.59 21.14
CA MET A 149 8.80 12.58 22.16
C MET A 149 8.23 12.98 23.51
N THR A 150 8.68 12.30 24.57
CA THR A 150 8.37 12.71 25.93
C THR A 150 9.17 13.93 26.36
N GLU A 151 8.74 14.63 27.41
CA GLU A 151 9.48 15.77 28.00
C GLU A 151 10.91 15.38 28.43
N ASP A 152 11.11 14.12 28.85
CA ASP A 152 12.39 13.57 29.28
C ASP A 152 13.28 13.10 28.12
N GLY A 153 12.88 13.32 26.85
CA GLY A 153 13.64 12.99 25.66
C GLY A 153 13.61 11.52 25.25
N TYR A 154 12.57 10.77 25.63
CA TYR A 154 12.32 9.42 25.11
C TYR A 154 11.44 9.49 23.85
N VAL A 155 11.73 8.65 22.87
CA VAL A 155 10.84 8.41 21.74
C VAL A 155 9.61 7.66 22.24
N GLU A 156 8.44 8.21 21.99
CA GLU A 156 7.16 7.57 22.30
C GLU A 156 6.88 6.42 21.34
N ALA A 157 6.39 5.31 21.88
CA ALA A 157 6.06 4.15 21.07
C ALA A 157 4.73 3.50 21.49
N LEU A 158 3.97 3.08 20.49
CA LEU A 158 2.79 2.23 20.65
C LEU A 158 3.16 0.79 20.32
N VAL A 159 2.57 -0.15 21.04
CA VAL A 159 2.69 -1.57 20.78
C VAL A 159 1.32 -2.20 20.61
N SER A 160 1.21 -3.24 19.79
CA SER A 160 0.01 -4.04 19.74
C SER A 160 -0.09 -4.93 20.98
N GLU A 161 -1.27 -5.40 21.33
CA GLU A 161 -1.45 -6.36 22.43
C GLU A 161 -0.56 -7.60 22.28
N THR A 162 -0.41 -8.09 21.04
CA THR A 162 0.44 -9.23 20.74
C THR A 162 1.92 -8.90 20.94
N ALA A 163 2.36 -7.73 20.51
CA ALA A 163 3.72 -7.26 20.71
C ALA A 163 4.04 -7.00 22.18
N LEU A 164 3.09 -6.44 22.95
CA LEU A 164 3.24 -6.26 24.40
C LEU A 164 3.57 -7.57 25.12
N VAL A 165 2.84 -8.64 24.78
CA VAL A 165 3.06 -9.96 25.37
C VAL A 165 4.38 -10.58 24.87
N SER A 166 4.66 -10.53 23.57
CA SER A 166 5.85 -11.16 22.99
C SER A 166 7.16 -10.48 23.41
N LEU A 167 7.14 -9.15 23.57
CA LEU A 167 8.26 -8.36 24.08
C LEU A 167 8.34 -8.38 25.62
N ASN A 168 7.27 -8.84 26.27
CA ASN A 168 7.11 -8.81 27.72
C ASN A 168 7.38 -7.41 28.29
N VAL A 169 6.69 -6.42 27.75
CA VAL A 169 6.75 -5.01 28.17
C VAL A 169 5.41 -4.54 28.69
N MET A 170 5.39 -3.45 29.45
CA MET A 170 4.18 -2.79 29.94
C MET A 170 4.15 -1.32 29.49
N VAL A 171 2.97 -0.71 29.58
CA VAL A 171 2.82 0.73 29.41
C VAL A 171 3.64 1.45 30.49
N GLY A 172 4.44 2.41 30.08
CA GLY A 172 5.38 3.15 30.93
C GLY A 172 6.78 2.58 30.96
N ASP A 173 7.01 1.36 30.48
CA ASP A 173 8.36 0.80 30.38
C ASP A 173 9.24 1.63 29.47
N THR A 174 10.50 1.73 29.85
CA THR A 174 11.54 2.41 29.10
C THR A 174 12.70 1.47 28.81
N PHE A 175 13.30 1.61 27.65
CA PHE A 175 14.51 0.87 27.28
C PHE A 175 15.39 1.70 26.35
N CYS A 176 16.66 1.32 26.26
CA CYS A 176 17.64 1.91 25.35
C CYS A 176 17.96 0.94 24.23
N LEU A 177 18.16 1.46 23.03
CA LEU A 177 18.66 0.71 21.87
C LEU A 177 20.07 1.22 21.55
N ASP A 178 21.09 0.65 22.17
CA ASP A 178 22.47 1.12 22.05
C ASP A 178 23.01 1.05 20.62
N ALA A 179 22.57 0.06 19.86
CA ALA A 179 22.93 -0.11 18.45
C ALA A 179 22.21 0.85 17.50
N VAL A 180 21.15 1.54 17.97
CA VAL A 180 20.35 2.47 17.17
C VAL A 180 20.57 3.88 17.70
N LYS A 181 21.08 4.75 16.84
CA LYS A 181 21.43 6.14 17.18
C LYS A 181 20.39 7.10 16.61
N ASP A 182 20.15 8.20 17.32
CA ASP A 182 19.43 9.35 16.80
C ASP A 182 20.29 10.14 15.77
N ALA A 183 19.73 11.17 15.17
CA ALA A 183 20.42 12.03 14.22
C ALA A 183 21.65 12.77 14.85
N ALA A 184 21.67 12.92 16.17
CA ALA A 184 22.77 13.51 16.92
C ALA A 184 23.86 12.47 17.32
N GLY A 185 23.64 11.17 17.05
CA GLY A 185 24.56 10.08 17.36
C GLY A 185 24.40 9.49 18.76
N ASN A 186 23.36 9.85 19.51
CA ASN A 186 23.06 9.28 20.82
C ASN A 186 22.22 8.01 20.70
N PRO A 187 22.36 7.03 21.61
CA PRO A 187 21.47 5.87 21.67
C PRO A 187 20.03 6.28 21.82
N ILE A 188 19.15 5.64 21.05
CA ILE A 188 17.71 5.92 21.12
C ILE A 188 17.12 5.32 22.39
N LYS A 189 16.44 6.17 23.14
CA LYS A 189 15.65 5.78 24.31
C LYS A 189 14.19 5.76 23.95
N VAL A 190 13.51 4.67 24.27
CA VAL A 190 12.09 4.45 23.93
C VAL A 190 11.27 4.34 25.19
N ARG A 191 10.07 4.92 25.18
CA ARG A 191 9.05 4.72 26.21
C ARG A 191 7.79 4.15 25.55
N ILE A 192 7.28 3.05 26.10
CA ILE A 192 5.97 2.51 25.70
C ILE A 192 4.89 3.38 26.29
N THR A 193 4.26 4.23 25.49
CA THR A 193 3.23 5.15 25.94
C THR A 193 1.84 4.53 25.91
N GLY A 194 1.61 3.58 25.01
CA GLY A 194 0.30 2.96 24.94
C GLY A 194 0.29 1.62 24.19
N VAL A 195 -0.82 0.94 24.38
CA VAL A 195 -1.17 -0.30 23.67
C VAL A 195 -2.37 -0.02 22.80
N PHE A 196 -2.27 -0.40 21.56
CA PHE A 196 -3.36 -0.24 20.59
C PHE A 196 -4.03 -1.56 20.23
N GLN A 197 -5.31 -1.46 19.94
CA GLN A 197 -6.12 -2.48 19.29
C GLN A 197 -6.57 -2.00 17.92
N LYS A 198 -6.81 -2.92 17.02
CA LYS A 198 -7.43 -2.63 15.71
C LYS A 198 -8.86 -2.16 15.92
N THR A 199 -9.26 -1.09 15.23
CA THR A 199 -10.66 -0.61 15.26
C THR A 199 -11.60 -1.64 14.67
N ASP A 200 -11.19 -2.24 13.56
CA ASP A 200 -11.87 -3.34 12.89
C ASP A 200 -10.84 -4.39 12.45
N ALA A 201 -11.02 -5.64 12.89
CA ALA A 201 -10.10 -6.72 12.55
C ALA A 201 -10.24 -7.19 11.09
N SER A 202 -11.37 -6.88 10.45
CA SER A 202 -11.64 -7.19 9.03
C SER A 202 -11.13 -6.11 8.07
N ASP A 203 -10.64 -4.99 8.59
CA ASP A 203 -10.09 -3.90 7.80
C ASP A 203 -8.86 -4.37 6.99
N PHE A 204 -8.89 -4.15 5.69
CA PHE A 204 -7.80 -4.51 4.78
C PHE A 204 -6.48 -3.85 5.11
N TYR A 205 -6.50 -2.67 5.70
CA TYR A 205 -5.34 -2.00 6.26
C TYR A 205 -4.52 -2.94 7.14
N TRP A 206 -5.17 -3.69 8.03
CA TRP A 206 -4.50 -4.64 8.93
C TRP A 206 -4.16 -5.97 8.29
N GLN A 207 -4.87 -6.37 7.25
CA GLN A 207 -4.58 -7.62 6.56
C GLN A 207 -3.26 -7.54 5.81
N VAL A 208 -3.04 -6.44 5.09
CA VAL A 208 -1.80 -6.24 4.31
C VAL A 208 -0.57 -6.01 5.19
N THR A 209 -0.75 -5.47 6.41
CA THR A 209 0.36 -5.15 7.34
C THR A 209 0.59 -6.19 8.43
N LYS A 210 -0.24 -7.24 8.50
CA LYS A 210 -0.29 -8.20 9.62
C LYS A 210 1.05 -8.85 9.96
N GLN A 211 1.86 -9.20 8.98
CA GLN A 211 3.12 -9.92 9.18
C GLN A 211 4.26 -9.01 9.66
N GLU A 212 4.17 -7.71 9.39
CA GLU A 212 5.27 -6.77 9.59
C GLU A 212 5.35 -6.26 11.03
N LEU A 213 4.24 -6.30 11.76
CA LEU A 213 4.11 -5.66 13.08
C LEU A 213 4.43 -6.57 14.27
N GLN A 214 4.89 -7.79 14.04
CA GLN A 214 5.34 -8.66 15.13
C GLN A 214 6.58 -8.08 15.80
N ASN A 215 6.53 -7.89 17.11
CA ASN A 215 7.61 -7.31 17.92
C ASN A 215 8.03 -5.90 17.46
N ALA A 216 7.11 -5.15 16.85
CA ALA A 216 7.35 -3.78 16.46
C ALA A 216 6.84 -2.78 17.52
N CYS A 217 7.68 -1.81 17.82
CA CYS A 217 7.32 -0.58 18.52
C CYS A 217 7.06 0.48 17.46
N LEU A 218 5.80 0.92 17.35
CA LEU A 218 5.39 1.91 16.36
C LEU A 218 5.64 3.30 16.92
N ILE A 219 6.48 4.03 16.22
CA ILE A 219 6.84 5.42 16.54
C ILE A 219 6.25 6.36 15.48
N LYS A 220 6.28 7.63 15.74
CA LYS A 220 5.79 8.64 14.81
C LYS A 220 6.61 8.67 13.52
N GLU A 221 5.95 8.86 12.39
CA GLU A 221 6.60 8.86 11.07
C GLU A 221 7.69 9.93 10.97
N GLU A 222 7.42 11.14 11.49
CA GLU A 222 8.37 12.24 11.47
C GLU A 222 9.66 11.89 12.24
N ILE A 223 9.52 11.28 13.41
CA ILE A 223 10.66 10.83 14.23
C ILE A 223 11.45 9.72 13.52
N PHE A 224 10.76 8.79 12.86
CA PHE A 224 11.41 7.74 12.09
C PHE A 224 12.23 8.33 10.94
N ASN A 225 11.62 9.22 10.17
CA ASN A 225 12.25 9.83 9.00
C ASN A 225 13.45 10.70 9.38
N GLU A 226 13.34 11.51 10.43
CA GLU A 226 14.40 12.38 10.91
C GLU A 226 15.63 11.58 11.36
N ASN A 227 15.44 10.48 12.06
CA ASN A 227 16.54 9.72 12.66
C ASN A 227 17.10 8.63 11.75
N PHE A 228 16.34 8.08 10.81
CA PHE A 228 16.76 6.88 10.09
C PHE A 228 16.74 7.01 8.56
N CYS A 229 16.04 8.00 8.01
CA CYS A 229 15.99 8.22 6.57
C CYS A 229 16.99 9.29 6.12
N GLY A 230 17.04 9.58 4.83
CA GLY A 230 17.94 10.57 4.27
C GLY A 230 19.42 10.21 4.46
N GLU A 231 20.21 11.13 4.98
CA GLU A 231 21.65 10.92 5.22
C GLU A 231 21.92 9.84 6.27
N GLN A 232 21.04 9.68 7.25
CA GLN A 232 21.15 8.68 8.31
C GLN A 232 20.91 7.24 7.80
N ALA A 233 20.23 7.06 6.68
CA ALA A 233 19.96 5.75 6.08
C ALA A 233 21.24 4.93 5.79
N ALA A 234 22.39 5.59 5.61
CA ALA A 234 23.68 4.93 5.43
C ALA A 234 24.10 4.02 6.61
N GLN A 235 23.55 4.25 7.80
CA GLN A 235 23.90 3.51 9.01
C GLN A 235 22.99 2.29 9.23
N TYR A 236 21.81 2.25 8.60
CA TYR A 236 20.78 1.30 8.93
C TYR A 236 20.39 0.39 7.76
N THR A 237 19.79 -0.73 8.09
CA THR A 237 19.02 -1.54 7.17
C THR A 237 17.55 -1.29 7.46
N ILE A 238 16.87 -0.71 6.48
CA ILE A 238 15.45 -0.36 6.56
C ILE A 238 14.70 -1.24 5.57
N THR A 239 13.66 -1.90 6.04
CA THR A 239 12.71 -2.58 5.18
C THR A 239 11.52 -1.66 4.96
N CYS A 240 11.31 -1.24 3.72
CA CYS A 240 10.20 -0.39 3.33
C CYS A 240 9.17 -1.24 2.59
N ASN A 241 7.97 -1.30 3.11
CA ASN A 241 6.83 -1.94 2.45
C ASN A 241 5.84 -0.87 2.05
N TYR A 242 5.42 -0.92 0.79
CA TYR A 242 4.43 -0.05 0.19
C TYR A 242 3.25 -0.90 -0.25
N TYR A 243 2.05 -0.55 0.17
CA TYR A 243 0.82 -1.22 -0.19
C TYR A 243 -0.11 -0.22 -0.85
N HIS A 244 -0.44 -0.47 -2.10
CA HIS A 244 -1.43 0.29 -2.85
C HIS A 244 -2.68 -0.56 -3.02
N LEU A 245 -3.79 -0.08 -2.52
CA LEU A 245 -5.11 -0.67 -2.72
C LEU A 245 -5.85 0.19 -3.74
N PHE A 246 -6.20 -0.39 -4.88
CA PHE A 246 -6.93 0.30 -5.93
C PHE A 246 -8.42 -0.01 -5.85
N GLU A 247 -9.25 0.92 -6.30
CA GLU A 247 -10.68 0.70 -6.45
C GLU A 247 -10.91 -0.29 -7.62
N TYR A 248 -11.09 -1.57 -7.31
CA TYR A 248 -11.25 -2.62 -8.32
C TYR A 248 -12.56 -2.52 -9.11
N GLU A 249 -13.61 -1.95 -8.54
CA GLU A 249 -14.91 -1.75 -9.21
C GLU A 249 -14.81 -0.87 -10.45
N ASN A 250 -13.81 0.01 -10.49
CA ASN A 250 -13.56 0.94 -11.58
C ASN A 250 -12.40 0.52 -12.49
N LEU A 251 -11.75 -0.61 -12.21
CA LEU A 251 -10.68 -1.13 -13.06
C LEU A 251 -11.25 -1.70 -14.35
N SER A 252 -10.72 -1.26 -15.47
CA SER A 252 -11.00 -1.82 -16.78
C SER A 252 -9.91 -2.80 -17.19
N ASP A 253 -10.25 -3.78 -18.02
CA ASP A 253 -9.32 -4.72 -18.63
C ASP A 253 -8.11 -3.99 -19.27
N ALA A 254 -8.34 -2.85 -19.89
CA ALA A 254 -7.29 -2.03 -20.50
C ALA A 254 -6.26 -1.45 -19.49
N GLN A 255 -6.60 -1.34 -18.21
CA GLN A 255 -5.72 -0.83 -17.16
C GLN A 255 -4.93 -1.94 -16.45
N VAL A 256 -5.48 -3.16 -16.39
CA VAL A 256 -4.84 -4.30 -15.73
C VAL A 256 -3.51 -4.66 -16.39
N VAL A 257 -3.48 -4.76 -17.72
CA VAL A 257 -2.27 -5.13 -18.48
C VAL A 257 -1.13 -4.13 -18.31
N PRO A 258 -1.33 -2.80 -18.46
CA PRO A 258 -0.30 -1.81 -18.18
C PRO A 258 0.21 -1.85 -16.74
N LEU A 259 -0.68 -2.08 -15.76
CA LEU A 259 -0.32 -2.21 -14.36
C LEU A 259 0.65 -3.39 -14.15
N LEU A 260 0.30 -4.57 -14.66
CA LEU A 260 1.14 -5.77 -14.59
C LEU A 260 2.49 -5.59 -15.31
N GLN A 261 2.49 -4.97 -16.47
CA GLN A 261 3.73 -4.72 -17.24
C GLN A 261 4.65 -3.76 -16.49
N LYS A 262 4.10 -2.70 -15.91
CA LYS A 262 4.88 -1.72 -15.16
C LYS A 262 5.45 -2.32 -13.87
N THR A 263 4.67 -3.12 -13.17
CA THR A 263 5.15 -3.86 -11.99
C THR A 263 6.29 -4.81 -12.34
N ARG A 264 6.15 -5.55 -13.43
CA ARG A 264 7.20 -6.46 -13.92
C ARG A 264 8.47 -5.72 -14.35
N TYR A 265 8.32 -4.58 -15.04
CA TYR A 265 9.44 -3.73 -15.43
C TYR A 265 10.24 -3.25 -14.20
N LEU A 266 9.54 -2.90 -13.12
CA LEU A 266 10.19 -2.49 -11.87
C LEU A 266 10.88 -3.62 -11.14
N GLU A 267 10.35 -4.85 -11.22
CA GLU A 267 11.02 -6.04 -10.69
C GLU A 267 12.33 -6.32 -11.44
N GLU A 268 12.32 -6.15 -12.78
CA GLU A 268 13.48 -6.41 -13.63
C GLU A 268 14.57 -5.33 -13.50
N GLU A 269 14.20 -4.05 -13.36
CA GLU A 269 15.15 -2.92 -13.25
C GLU A 269 15.72 -2.71 -11.86
N SER A 270 15.07 -3.25 -10.86
CA SER A 270 15.49 -3.07 -9.47
C SER A 270 15.59 -4.44 -8.80
N ASP A 271 16.59 -4.62 -7.91
CA ASP A 271 16.61 -5.71 -6.93
C ASP A 271 15.38 -5.69 -5.98
N TYR A 272 14.26 -5.07 -6.39
CA TYR A 272 13.05 -4.92 -5.62
C TYR A 272 12.17 -6.16 -5.80
N ARG A 273 11.77 -6.74 -4.68
CA ARG A 273 10.74 -7.78 -4.71
C ARG A 273 9.38 -7.10 -4.68
N SER A 274 8.68 -7.12 -5.80
CA SER A 274 7.28 -6.75 -5.86
C SER A 274 6.41 -8.01 -5.78
N THR A 275 5.25 -7.88 -5.19
CA THR A 275 4.19 -8.87 -5.28
C THR A 275 2.95 -8.12 -5.74
N CYS A 276 2.63 -8.22 -7.03
CA CYS A 276 1.37 -7.71 -7.54
C CYS A 276 0.35 -8.84 -7.48
N LEU A 277 -0.63 -8.68 -6.61
CA LEU A 277 -1.83 -9.51 -6.60
C LEU A 277 -2.92 -8.78 -7.38
N LEU A 278 -2.81 -8.85 -8.71
CA LEU A 278 -3.96 -8.72 -9.57
C LEU A 278 -4.33 -10.15 -9.91
N TYR A 279 -5.43 -10.62 -9.33
CA TYR A 279 -6.00 -11.90 -9.72
C TYR A 279 -6.45 -11.79 -11.17
N THR A 280 -5.67 -12.39 -12.05
CA THR A 280 -6.12 -12.72 -13.39
C THR A 280 -6.30 -14.22 -13.38
N SER A 281 -7.55 -14.69 -13.47
CA SER A 281 -7.77 -16.09 -13.75
C SER A 281 -7.00 -16.43 -15.04
N ASP A 282 -6.17 -17.44 -14.99
CA ASP A 282 -5.56 -18.03 -16.17
C ASP A 282 -6.68 -18.49 -17.10
N ALA A 283 -6.99 -17.65 -18.09
CA ALA A 283 -7.88 -17.99 -19.19
C ALA A 283 -7.05 -18.39 -20.40
#